data_2e83f6d177265d61b5752dd82f48ad02
#
_entry.id   2e83f6d177265d61b5752dd82f48ad02
#
_cell.length_a   1.000
_cell.length_b   1.000
_cell.length_c   1.000
_cell.angle_alpha   90.00
_cell.angle_beta   90.00
_cell.angle_gamma   90.00
#
_symmetry.space_group_name_H-M   'P 1'
#
loop_
_entity.id
_entity.type
_entity.pdbx_description
1 polymer ?
#
loop_
_entity_poly.entity_id
_entity_poly.type
_entity_poly.pdbx_seq_one_letter_code
_entity_poly.pdbx_strand_id
1 'polypeptide(L)'
;AGQSLFNRTTSIWNGTIRFQDEIFDKMDFTFLGGAETQIFNENGFNASSSRFLFDQGANNLGAGGLRFGPGTGMGSFATRAVLNSVFGRANFNYNNTYFFSASVRAETYSGFGKENQTGIFPAVTAGADLTQVLDMGPFSQFKPRVSLGVVGQLPPSPTLALGIFGNGNRIPLNLAEPINSVFVGVNQLSNPNPQLKWETTQ
;
A
#
# COMPACT_ATOMS: atom_id res chain seq x y z
N ALA A 1 -32.52 0.34 7.79
CA ALA A 1 -31.50 -0.69 7.89
C ALA A 1 -30.51 -0.57 6.72
N GLY A 2 -29.27 -0.99 6.93
CA GLY A 2 -28.24 -1.00 5.91
C GLY A 2 -27.39 -2.27 6.00
N GLN A 3 -26.85 -2.68 4.87
CA GLN A 3 -25.90 -3.78 4.76
C GLN A 3 -24.70 -3.30 3.95
N SER A 4 -23.51 -3.72 4.32
CA SER A 4 -22.26 -3.43 3.61
C SER A 4 -21.42 -4.69 3.50
N LEU A 5 -20.77 -4.84 2.36
CA LEU A 5 -19.73 -5.83 2.12
C LEU A 5 -18.46 -5.12 1.72
N PHE A 6 -17.36 -5.47 2.35
CA PHE A 6 -16.03 -5.02 1.98
C PHE A 6 -15.14 -6.23 1.75
N ASN A 7 -14.47 -6.26 0.63
CA ASN A 7 -13.53 -7.31 0.29
C ASN A 7 -12.18 -6.69 -0.10
N ARG A 8 -11.10 -7.21 0.50
CA ARG A 8 -9.72 -6.86 0.17
C ARG A 8 -8.96 -8.13 -0.16
N THR A 9 -8.34 -8.15 -1.32
CA THR A 9 -7.46 -9.24 -1.76
C THR A 9 -6.10 -8.66 -2.08
N THR A 10 -5.04 -9.22 -1.47
CA THR A 10 -3.66 -8.91 -1.79
C THR A 10 -3.01 -10.14 -2.41
N SER A 11 -2.50 -10.00 -3.62
CA SER A 11 -1.73 -11.04 -4.32
C SER A 11 -0.26 -10.62 -4.33
N ILE A 12 0.62 -11.50 -3.88
CA ILE A 12 2.07 -11.24 -3.80
C ILE A 12 2.80 -12.31 -4.63
N TRP A 13 3.64 -11.84 -5.55
CA TRP A 13 4.52 -12.65 -6.37
C TRP A 13 5.94 -12.18 -6.15
N ASN A 14 6.82 -13.06 -5.72
CA ASN A 14 8.23 -12.73 -5.54
C ASN A 14 9.14 -13.83 -6.08
N GLY A 15 10.34 -13.41 -6.44
CA GLY A 15 11.42 -14.29 -6.84
C GLY A 15 12.74 -13.75 -6.30
N THR A 16 13.60 -14.63 -5.79
CA THR A 16 14.89 -14.27 -5.24
C THR A 16 16.00 -15.18 -5.75
N ILE A 17 17.19 -14.61 -5.88
CA ILE A 17 18.43 -15.31 -6.20
C ILE A 17 19.41 -15.03 -5.06
N ARG A 18 20.02 -16.07 -4.53
CA ARG A 18 21.06 -15.98 -3.50
C ARG A 18 22.35 -16.57 -4.05
N PHE A 19 23.43 -15.84 -3.87
CA PHE A 19 24.81 -16.27 -4.09
C PHE A 19 25.55 -16.19 -2.78
N GLN A 20 26.37 -17.20 -2.46
CA GLN A 20 27.18 -17.23 -1.26
C GLN A 20 28.50 -17.89 -1.60
N ASP A 21 29.60 -17.22 -1.26
CA ASP A 21 30.96 -17.72 -1.48
C ASP A 21 31.93 -17.12 -0.45
N GLU A 22 33.08 -17.75 -0.29
CA GLU A 22 34.23 -17.18 0.40
C GLU A 22 35.15 -16.53 -0.62
N ILE A 23 35.17 -15.16 -0.62
CA ILE A 23 35.85 -14.40 -1.67
C ILE A 23 37.34 -14.27 -1.44
N PHE A 24 37.76 -14.14 -0.16
CA PHE A 24 39.15 -14.04 0.30
C PHE A 24 39.27 -14.89 1.56
N ASP A 25 40.51 -15.23 1.94
CA ASP A 25 40.77 -15.92 3.20
C ASP A 25 39.99 -15.27 4.35
N LYS A 26 39.06 -16.03 4.98
CA LYS A 26 38.23 -15.63 6.12
C LYS A 26 37.16 -14.57 5.82
N MET A 27 36.83 -14.32 4.55
CA MET A 27 35.78 -13.35 4.18
C MET A 27 34.62 -14.04 3.46
N ASP A 28 33.52 -14.23 4.19
CA ASP A 28 32.26 -14.70 3.61
C ASP A 28 31.52 -13.55 2.93
N PHE A 29 31.07 -13.82 1.73
CA PHE A 29 30.22 -12.92 0.98
C PHE A 29 28.89 -13.58 0.69
N THR A 30 27.80 -12.86 0.93
CA THR A 30 26.45 -13.27 0.52
C THR A 30 25.79 -12.15 -0.24
N PHE A 31 25.33 -12.45 -1.44
CA PHE A 31 24.47 -11.56 -2.23
C PHE A 31 23.06 -12.15 -2.32
N LEU A 32 22.05 -11.32 -2.10
CA LEU A 32 20.65 -11.61 -2.33
C LEU A 32 20.08 -10.55 -3.27
N GLY A 33 19.56 -10.97 -4.40
CA GLY A 33 18.81 -10.11 -5.32
C GLY A 33 17.40 -10.65 -5.53
N GLY A 34 16.44 -9.78 -5.80
CA GLY A 34 15.09 -10.24 -6.06
C GLY A 34 14.17 -9.16 -6.61
N ALA A 35 13.01 -9.62 -7.04
CA ALA A 35 11.90 -8.79 -7.47
C ALA A 35 10.60 -9.25 -6.82
N GLU A 36 9.69 -8.32 -6.58
CA GLU A 36 8.40 -8.57 -5.97
C GLU A 36 7.33 -7.70 -6.63
N THR A 37 6.16 -8.27 -6.85
CA THR A 37 4.96 -7.55 -7.27
C THR A 37 3.85 -7.81 -6.27
N GLN A 38 3.26 -6.76 -5.73
CA GLN A 38 2.07 -6.81 -4.88
C GLN A 38 0.91 -6.13 -5.60
N ILE A 39 -0.23 -6.83 -5.68
CA ILE A 39 -1.46 -6.32 -6.28
C ILE A 39 -2.51 -6.23 -5.18
N PHE A 40 -2.97 -5.01 -4.92
CA PHE A 40 -4.03 -4.72 -3.96
C PHE A 40 -5.33 -4.49 -4.72
N ASN A 41 -6.33 -5.34 -4.48
CA ASN A 41 -7.68 -5.17 -5.01
C ASN A 41 -8.62 -4.96 -3.83
N GLU A 42 -9.37 -3.88 -3.85
CA GLU A 42 -10.40 -3.57 -2.87
C GLU A 42 -11.70 -3.29 -3.58
N ASN A 43 -12.76 -3.90 -3.13
CA ASN A 43 -14.10 -3.61 -3.60
C ASN A 43 -15.09 -3.64 -2.44
N GLY A 44 -16.13 -2.87 -2.57
CA GLY A 44 -17.16 -2.82 -1.59
C GLY A 44 -18.52 -2.48 -2.20
N PHE A 45 -19.53 -2.91 -1.51
CA PHE A 45 -20.91 -2.63 -1.80
C PHE A 45 -21.64 -2.27 -0.52
N ASN A 46 -22.47 -1.25 -0.60
CA ASN A 46 -23.38 -0.89 0.48
C ASN A 46 -24.78 -0.64 -0.07
N ALA A 47 -25.76 -1.08 0.70
CA ALA A 47 -27.17 -0.81 0.41
C ALA A 47 -27.91 -0.44 1.69
N SER A 48 -28.86 0.46 1.56
CA SER A 48 -29.73 0.85 2.67
C SER A 48 -31.19 0.99 2.23
N SER A 49 -32.10 0.69 3.14
CA SER A 49 -33.53 0.83 2.94
C SER A 49 -34.21 1.30 4.23
N SER A 50 -35.39 1.91 4.11
CA SER A 50 -36.16 2.40 5.24
C SER A 50 -37.64 2.11 5.07
N ARG A 51 -38.47 2.48 6.07
CA ARG A 51 -39.92 2.23 6.14
C ARG A 51 -40.26 0.73 6.07
N PHE A 52 -39.69 -0.02 7.02
CA PHE A 52 -40.06 -1.41 7.22
C PHE A 52 -41.38 -1.50 8.00
N LEU A 53 -42.27 -2.39 7.55
CA LEU A 53 -43.54 -2.66 8.26
C LEU A 53 -43.33 -3.49 9.54
N PHE A 54 -42.24 -4.24 9.61
CA PHE A 54 -41.86 -5.08 10.74
C PHE A 54 -40.37 -4.89 11.08
N ASP A 55 -39.98 -5.17 12.31
CA ASP A 55 -38.62 -4.97 12.83
C ASP A 55 -37.58 -6.03 12.32
N GLN A 56 -37.75 -6.55 11.13
CA GLN A 56 -36.83 -7.52 10.52
C GLN A 56 -36.03 -6.96 9.33
N GLY A 57 -36.03 -5.65 9.15
CA GLY A 57 -35.42 -5.00 8.01
C GLY A 57 -33.88 -5.14 7.92
N ALA A 58 -33.21 -5.44 9.03
CA ALA A 58 -31.76 -5.66 9.05
C ALA A 58 -31.35 -6.91 8.23
N ASN A 59 -32.22 -7.91 8.15
CA ASN A 59 -31.96 -9.18 7.46
C ASN A 59 -32.51 -9.21 6.02
N ASN A 60 -33.45 -8.32 5.67
CA ASN A 60 -34.05 -8.27 4.34
C ASN A 60 -34.33 -6.83 3.92
N LEU A 61 -33.34 -6.19 3.26
CA LEU A 61 -33.47 -4.83 2.74
C LEU A 61 -34.55 -4.70 1.68
N GLY A 62 -34.91 -5.79 0.98
CA GLY A 62 -35.96 -5.83 -0.02
C GLY A 62 -37.34 -5.63 0.53
N ALA A 63 -37.56 -5.87 1.83
CA ALA A 63 -38.85 -5.68 2.52
C ALA A 63 -39.11 -4.20 2.89
N GLY A 64 -38.13 -3.29 2.71
CA GLY A 64 -38.30 -1.86 2.97
C GLY A 64 -39.22 -1.20 1.93
N GLY A 65 -40.14 -0.40 2.39
CA GLY A 65 -41.06 0.36 1.54
C GLY A 65 -40.43 1.56 0.83
N LEU A 66 -39.29 2.05 1.31
CA LEU A 66 -38.54 3.15 0.70
C LEU A 66 -37.14 2.67 0.31
N ARG A 67 -36.89 2.56 -0.98
CA ARG A 67 -35.60 2.13 -1.55
C ARG A 67 -34.77 3.29 -2.10
N PHE A 68 -35.42 4.41 -2.39
CA PHE A 68 -34.81 5.64 -2.91
C PHE A 68 -35.33 6.83 -2.13
N GLY A 69 -34.44 7.66 -1.60
CA GLY A 69 -34.79 8.85 -0.83
C GLY A 69 -33.73 9.18 0.23
N PRO A 70 -33.96 10.18 1.07
CA PRO A 70 -33.04 10.52 2.16
C PRO A 70 -32.81 9.31 3.09
N GLY A 71 -31.54 8.95 3.28
CA GLY A 71 -31.15 7.81 4.14
C GLY A 71 -31.29 6.44 3.50
N THR A 72 -31.55 6.35 2.20
CA THR A 72 -31.60 5.10 1.42
C THR A 72 -30.71 5.20 0.19
N GLY A 73 -30.17 4.09 -0.27
CA GLY A 73 -29.34 4.10 -1.47
C GLY A 73 -28.51 2.83 -1.63
N MET A 74 -27.84 2.79 -2.77
CA MET A 74 -26.84 1.78 -3.07
C MET A 74 -25.55 2.49 -3.49
N GLY A 75 -24.42 1.97 -3.01
CA GLY A 75 -23.11 2.43 -3.42
C GLY A 75 -22.17 1.26 -3.64
N SER A 76 -21.23 1.41 -4.55
CA SER A 76 -20.17 0.44 -4.73
C SER A 76 -18.89 1.17 -5.11
N PHE A 77 -17.76 0.57 -4.79
CA PHE A 77 -16.47 1.02 -5.21
C PHE A 77 -15.58 -0.16 -5.55
N ALA A 78 -14.60 0.08 -6.41
CA ALA A 78 -13.54 -0.84 -6.70
C ALA A 78 -12.25 -0.04 -6.92
N THR A 79 -11.19 -0.45 -6.24
CA THR A 79 -9.85 0.14 -6.41
C THR A 79 -8.82 -0.97 -6.64
N ARG A 80 -7.83 -0.64 -7.45
CA ARG A 80 -6.68 -1.51 -7.68
C ARG A 80 -5.41 -0.68 -7.62
N ALA A 81 -4.44 -1.17 -6.83
CA ALA A 81 -3.10 -0.60 -6.80
C ALA A 81 -2.06 -1.70 -6.98
N VAL A 82 -0.92 -1.33 -7.56
CA VAL A 82 0.20 -2.24 -7.82
C VAL A 82 1.46 -1.62 -7.24
N LEU A 83 2.21 -2.43 -6.49
CA LEU A 83 3.54 -2.11 -5.99
C LEU A 83 4.53 -3.11 -6.60
N ASN A 84 5.46 -2.61 -7.39
CA ASN A 84 6.56 -3.39 -7.93
C ASN A 84 7.84 -3.00 -7.21
N SER A 85 8.64 -3.98 -6.84
CA SER A 85 9.90 -3.78 -6.13
C SER A 85 11.01 -4.60 -6.76
N VAL A 86 12.20 -4.01 -6.83
CA VAL A 86 13.44 -4.72 -7.14
C VAL A 86 14.42 -4.40 -6.02
N PHE A 87 15.11 -5.40 -5.50
CA PHE A 87 16.03 -5.20 -4.39
C PHE A 87 17.29 -6.02 -4.52
N GLY A 88 18.35 -5.50 -3.92
CA GLY A 88 19.61 -6.18 -3.76
C GLY A 88 20.19 -5.94 -2.37
N ARG A 89 20.85 -6.96 -1.84
CA ARG A 89 21.55 -6.89 -0.56
C ARG A 89 22.87 -7.66 -0.65
N ALA A 90 23.96 -7.04 -0.24
CA ALA A 90 25.26 -7.64 -0.08
C ALA A 90 25.64 -7.66 1.40
N ASN A 91 26.09 -8.82 1.90
CA ASN A 91 26.60 -8.96 3.26
C ASN A 91 28.04 -9.48 3.16
N PHE A 92 28.90 -8.92 3.99
CA PHE A 92 30.28 -9.29 4.16
C PHE A 92 30.53 -9.63 5.62
N ASN A 93 31.15 -10.76 5.86
CA ASN A 93 31.57 -11.22 7.19
C ASN A 93 33.05 -11.55 7.12
N TYR A 94 33.86 -10.79 7.83
CA TYR A 94 35.30 -11.02 7.90
C TYR A 94 35.68 -11.65 9.24
N ASN A 95 36.23 -12.86 9.16
CA ASN A 95 36.73 -13.65 10.30
C ASN A 95 35.72 -13.80 11.45
N ASN A 96 34.41 -13.84 11.15
CA ASN A 96 33.34 -13.85 12.15
C ASN A 96 33.39 -12.69 13.16
N THR A 97 34.20 -11.69 12.89
CA THR A 97 34.47 -10.55 13.76
C THR A 97 33.81 -9.28 13.23
N TYR A 98 34.00 -8.96 11.95
CA TYR A 98 33.49 -7.71 11.35
C TYR A 98 32.39 -8.02 10.36
N PHE A 99 31.28 -7.29 10.49
CA PHE A 99 30.10 -7.46 9.64
C PHE A 99 29.78 -6.15 8.92
N PHE A 100 29.59 -6.23 7.63
CA PHE A 100 29.13 -5.12 6.82
C PHE A 100 27.99 -5.59 5.92
N SER A 101 26.93 -4.78 5.81
CA SER A 101 25.82 -5.04 4.94
C SER A 101 25.40 -3.77 4.21
N ALA A 102 25.20 -3.87 2.91
CA ALA A 102 24.61 -2.82 2.10
C ALA A 102 23.39 -3.36 1.36
N SER A 103 22.32 -2.59 1.30
CA SER A 103 21.12 -2.95 0.54
C SER A 103 20.54 -1.74 -0.15
N VAL A 104 19.86 -2.00 -1.26
CA VAL A 104 19.07 -1.02 -1.99
C VAL A 104 17.76 -1.69 -2.42
N ARG A 105 16.65 -0.96 -2.28
CA ARG A 105 15.35 -1.34 -2.78
C ARG A 105 14.77 -0.21 -3.61
N ALA A 106 14.39 -0.49 -4.83
CA ALA A 106 13.65 0.42 -5.70
C ALA A 106 12.20 -0.06 -5.76
N GLU A 107 11.26 0.82 -5.49
CA GLU A 107 9.82 0.53 -5.46
C GLU A 107 9.07 1.47 -6.39
N THR A 108 8.12 0.92 -7.14
CA THR A 108 7.24 1.70 -8.01
C THR A 108 5.79 1.41 -7.61
N TYR A 109 5.09 2.45 -7.15
CA TYR A 109 3.71 2.36 -6.68
C TYR A 109 2.75 3.10 -7.61
N SER A 110 1.73 2.42 -8.10
CA SER A 110 0.76 2.97 -9.07
C SER A 110 -0.17 4.04 -8.50
N GLY A 111 -0.27 4.18 -7.19
CA GLY A 111 -1.12 5.18 -6.51
C GLY A 111 -0.49 6.57 -6.40
N PHE A 112 0.77 6.75 -6.84
CA PHE A 112 1.42 8.07 -6.92
C PHE A 112 1.24 8.72 -8.29
N GLY A 113 1.52 10.01 -8.36
CA GLY A 113 1.61 10.74 -9.63
C GLY A 113 2.65 10.12 -10.56
N LYS A 114 2.42 10.12 -11.87
CA LYS A 114 3.24 9.40 -12.86
C LYS A 114 4.74 9.66 -12.76
N GLU A 115 5.14 10.88 -12.39
CA GLU A 115 6.55 11.30 -12.28
C GLU A 115 7.18 10.91 -10.94
N ASN A 116 6.38 10.53 -9.93
CA ASN A 116 6.80 10.29 -8.56
C ASN A 116 6.54 8.84 -8.08
N GLN A 117 6.23 7.93 -8.99
CA GLN A 117 5.87 6.56 -8.65
C GLN A 117 7.04 5.76 -8.05
N THR A 118 8.28 6.08 -8.44
CA THR A 118 9.46 5.30 -8.05
C THR A 118 10.20 5.97 -6.89
N GLY A 119 10.43 5.18 -5.83
CA GLY A 119 11.30 5.51 -4.70
C GLY A 119 12.50 4.58 -4.62
N ILE A 120 13.64 5.08 -4.14
CA ILE A 120 14.86 4.30 -3.94
C ILE A 120 15.26 4.40 -2.46
N PHE A 121 15.43 3.25 -1.82
CA PHE A 121 15.63 3.10 -0.39
C PHE A 121 16.93 2.36 -0.11
N PRO A 122 18.06 3.07 0.02
CA PRO A 122 19.34 2.48 0.41
C PRO A 122 19.41 2.29 1.93
N ALA A 123 20.16 1.27 2.36
CA ALA A 123 20.55 1.09 3.75
C ALA A 123 21.92 0.44 3.87
N VAL A 124 22.66 0.82 4.90
CA VAL A 124 23.95 0.25 5.24
C VAL A 124 24.02 -0.07 6.73
N THR A 125 24.70 -1.14 7.06
CA THR A 125 24.93 -1.57 8.45
C THR A 125 26.36 -2.02 8.61
N ALA A 126 26.99 -1.62 9.68
CA ALA A 126 28.32 -2.10 10.10
C ALA A 126 28.26 -2.56 11.56
N GLY A 127 29.03 -3.58 11.90
CA GLY A 127 29.13 -4.09 13.26
C GLY A 127 30.39 -4.90 13.46
N ALA A 128 30.73 -5.17 14.73
CA ALA A 128 31.84 -6.01 15.09
C ALA A 128 31.51 -6.85 16.32
N ASP A 129 32.02 -8.08 16.38
CA ASP A 129 32.03 -8.89 17.58
C ASP A 129 33.34 -8.65 18.33
N LEU A 130 33.29 -7.79 19.32
CA LEU A 130 34.48 -7.40 20.07
C LEU A 130 35.00 -8.51 21.00
N THR A 131 34.18 -9.51 21.29
CA THR A 131 34.65 -10.68 22.08
C THR A 131 35.64 -11.57 21.30
N GLN A 132 35.68 -11.43 19.97
CA GLN A 132 36.67 -12.13 19.14
C GLN A 132 38.07 -11.46 19.14
N VAL A 133 38.13 -10.19 19.58
CA VAL A 133 39.35 -9.34 19.49
C VAL A 133 39.86 -8.95 20.87
N LEU A 134 38.94 -8.77 21.82
CA LEU A 134 39.23 -8.30 23.17
C LEU A 134 38.73 -9.34 24.20
N ASP A 135 39.53 -9.54 25.26
CA ASP A 135 39.04 -10.28 26.42
C ASP A 135 38.08 -9.41 27.21
N MET A 136 36.78 -9.70 27.07
CA MET A 136 35.68 -8.94 27.66
C MET A 136 35.23 -9.49 29.02
N GLY A 137 36.04 -10.36 29.66
CA GLY A 137 35.75 -10.88 30.97
C GLY A 137 34.44 -11.67 31.06
N PRO A 138 33.45 -11.18 31.83
CA PRO A 138 32.19 -11.93 32.03
C PRO A 138 31.26 -11.98 30.82
N PHE A 139 31.56 -11.21 29.76
CA PHE A 139 30.70 -11.15 28.57
C PHE A 139 31.05 -12.29 27.63
N SER A 140 30.09 -13.16 27.36
CA SER A 140 30.19 -14.23 26.35
C SER A 140 30.06 -13.69 24.91
N GLN A 141 29.40 -12.53 24.72
CA GLN A 141 29.24 -11.92 23.44
C GLN A 141 28.98 -10.39 23.56
N PHE A 142 29.74 -9.58 22.81
CA PHE A 142 29.52 -8.14 22.73
C PHE A 142 29.63 -7.67 21.27
N LYS A 143 28.46 -7.38 20.65
CA LYS A 143 28.30 -7.05 19.22
C LYS A 143 27.66 -5.67 19.03
N PRO A 144 28.43 -4.56 19.14
CA PRO A 144 27.93 -3.26 18.72
C PRO A 144 27.67 -3.25 17.21
N ARG A 145 26.60 -2.55 16.82
CA ARG A 145 26.30 -2.30 15.41
C ARG A 145 25.66 -0.93 15.22
N VAL A 146 25.91 -0.34 14.05
CA VAL A 146 25.32 0.92 13.61
C VAL A 146 24.66 0.69 12.25
N SER A 147 23.50 1.29 12.04
CA SER A 147 22.75 1.18 10.79
C SER A 147 22.25 2.56 10.39
N LEU A 148 22.33 2.84 9.10
CA LEU A 148 21.77 4.03 8.46
C LEU A 148 20.94 3.57 7.27
N GLY A 149 19.77 4.16 7.08
CA GLY A 149 18.92 3.78 5.96
C GLY A 149 17.79 4.77 5.72
N VAL A 150 17.26 4.73 4.51
CA VAL A 150 16.09 5.50 4.10
C VAL A 150 14.92 4.53 3.96
N VAL A 151 13.79 4.87 4.55
CA VAL A 151 12.55 4.07 4.46
C VAL A 151 11.46 4.92 3.80
N GLY A 152 10.73 4.33 2.87
CA GLY A 152 9.58 4.94 2.21
C GLY A 152 8.27 4.46 2.81
N GLN A 153 7.26 5.35 2.84
CA GLN A 153 5.92 5.03 3.29
C GLN A 153 4.92 5.23 2.15
N LEU A 154 4.00 4.25 2.03
CA LEU A 154 2.88 4.32 1.09
C LEU A 154 1.78 5.25 1.63
N PRO A 155 1.04 5.92 0.74
CA PRO A 155 -0.10 6.74 1.13
C PRO A 155 -1.25 5.86 1.66
N PRO A 156 -2.10 6.40 2.54
CA PRO A 156 -3.21 5.65 3.14
C PRO A 156 -4.30 5.22 2.13
N SER A 157 -4.34 5.85 0.96
CA SER A 157 -5.27 5.48 -0.12
C SER A 157 -4.60 5.56 -1.49
N PRO A 158 -4.86 4.59 -2.39
CA PRO A 158 -4.28 4.59 -3.73
C PRO A 158 -4.89 5.64 -4.68
N THR A 159 -5.94 6.34 -4.26
CA THR A 159 -6.66 7.32 -5.09
C THR A 159 -6.29 8.76 -4.79
N LEU A 160 -5.37 9.02 -3.84
CA LEU A 160 -5.03 10.39 -3.42
C LEU A 160 -4.36 11.24 -4.51
N ALA A 161 -3.70 10.61 -5.48
CA ALA A 161 -3.14 11.32 -6.63
C ALA A 161 -4.19 11.66 -7.70
N LEU A 162 -5.37 11.05 -7.65
CA LEU A 162 -6.42 11.16 -8.68
C LEU A 162 -7.45 12.22 -8.32
N GLY A 163 -7.98 12.89 -9.34
CA GLY A 163 -9.23 13.63 -9.20
C GLY A 163 -10.40 12.65 -9.13
N ILE A 164 -11.21 12.75 -8.08
CA ILE A 164 -12.41 11.93 -7.94
C ILE A 164 -13.60 12.75 -8.37
N PHE A 165 -14.44 12.15 -9.22
CA PHE A 165 -15.68 12.72 -9.69
C PHE A 165 -16.85 11.90 -9.16
N GLY A 166 -17.93 12.55 -8.83
CA GLY A 166 -19.16 11.92 -8.36
C GLY A 166 -20.39 12.53 -9.01
N ASN A 167 -21.52 11.91 -8.76
CA ASN A 167 -22.80 12.39 -9.24
C ASN A 167 -23.09 13.76 -8.61
N GLY A 168 -23.29 14.74 -9.46
CA GLY A 168 -23.69 16.08 -9.07
C GLY A 168 -25.21 16.23 -8.94
N ASN A 169 -25.65 17.48 -8.86
CA ASN A 169 -27.08 17.80 -8.81
C ASN A 169 -27.81 17.33 -10.08
N ARG A 170 -29.01 16.85 -9.89
CA ARG A 170 -29.92 16.55 -10.98
C ARG A 170 -30.36 17.87 -11.65
N ILE A 171 -30.02 18.04 -12.90
CA ILE A 171 -30.40 19.22 -13.69
C ILE A 171 -31.58 18.81 -14.56
N PRO A 172 -32.79 19.39 -14.38
CA PRO A 172 -33.87 19.18 -15.31
C PRO A 172 -33.50 19.88 -16.64
N LEU A 173 -33.44 19.13 -17.73
CA LEU A 173 -33.01 19.64 -19.01
C LEU A 173 -34.12 20.36 -19.77
N ASN A 174 -35.37 20.09 -19.46
CA ASN A 174 -36.52 20.71 -20.11
C ASN A 174 -37.71 20.82 -19.15
N LEU A 175 -38.19 22.04 -18.95
CA LEU A 175 -39.35 22.35 -18.12
C LEU A 175 -40.70 21.97 -18.77
N ALA A 176 -40.70 21.59 -20.05
CA ALA A 176 -41.90 21.29 -20.85
C ALA A 176 -42.16 19.80 -21.06
N GLU A 177 -41.20 18.94 -20.67
CA GLU A 177 -41.31 17.47 -20.79
C GLU A 177 -41.57 16.81 -19.43
N PRO A 178 -42.29 15.68 -19.37
CA PRO A 178 -42.51 14.97 -18.12
C PRO A 178 -41.16 14.54 -17.49
N ILE A 179 -41.12 14.55 -16.18
CA ILE A 179 -39.97 14.44 -15.24
C ILE A 179 -38.97 13.28 -15.50
N ASN A 180 -39.05 12.59 -16.63
CA ASN A 180 -38.21 11.43 -16.94
C ASN A 180 -36.85 11.75 -17.59
N SER A 181 -36.59 13.02 -17.96
CA SER A 181 -35.32 13.46 -18.54
C SER A 181 -34.47 14.23 -17.52
N VAL A 182 -34.05 13.54 -16.45
CA VAL A 182 -33.14 14.10 -15.46
C VAL A 182 -31.74 13.68 -15.81
N PHE A 183 -30.90 14.64 -16.21
CA PHE A 183 -29.49 14.43 -16.37
C PHE A 183 -28.79 14.53 -14.99
N VAL A 184 -27.96 13.56 -14.68
CA VAL A 184 -27.11 13.63 -13.49
C VAL A 184 -25.83 14.37 -13.86
N GLY A 185 -25.62 15.54 -13.28
CA GLY A 185 -24.38 16.28 -13.42
C GLY A 185 -23.21 15.51 -12.77
N VAL A 186 -22.00 15.78 -13.24
CA VAL A 186 -20.77 15.25 -12.63
C VAL A 186 -20.06 16.38 -11.91
N ASN A 187 -19.83 16.22 -10.62
CA ASN A 187 -19.07 17.16 -9.80
C ASN A 187 -17.72 16.56 -9.41
N GLN A 188 -16.70 17.39 -9.39
CA GLN A 188 -15.42 17.02 -8.84
C GLN A 188 -15.51 16.98 -7.31
N LEU A 189 -15.20 15.82 -6.71
CA LEU A 189 -15.24 15.59 -5.26
C LEU A 189 -13.89 15.81 -4.61
N SER A 190 -12.78 15.56 -5.33
CA SER A 190 -11.43 15.86 -4.87
C SER A 190 -10.57 16.41 -5.99
N ASN A 191 -9.65 17.32 -5.63
CA ASN A 191 -8.66 17.80 -6.58
C ASN A 191 -7.57 16.73 -6.78
N PRO A 192 -7.08 16.52 -8.02
CA PRO A 192 -5.94 15.66 -8.26
C PRO A 192 -4.68 16.25 -7.62
N ASN A 193 -3.84 15.37 -7.06
CA ASN A 193 -2.50 15.72 -6.58
C ASN A 193 -1.44 14.95 -7.38
N PRO A 194 -1.07 15.38 -8.58
CA PRO A 194 -0.09 14.66 -9.40
C PRO A 194 1.33 14.72 -8.83
N GLN A 195 1.58 15.60 -7.86
CA GLN A 195 2.88 15.73 -7.18
C GLN A 195 3.01 14.84 -5.94
N LEU A 196 1.98 14.03 -5.63
CA LEU A 196 2.04 13.07 -4.53
C LEU A 196 3.20 12.10 -4.75
N LYS A 197 4.08 12.00 -3.76
CA LYS A 197 5.31 11.21 -3.79
C LYS A 197 5.52 10.44 -2.50
N TRP A 198 6.54 9.61 -2.48
CA TRP A 198 6.98 8.88 -1.29
C TRP A 198 7.29 9.82 -0.13
N GLU A 199 6.76 9.51 1.03
CA GLU A 199 7.21 10.07 2.30
C GLU A 199 8.41 9.25 2.76
N THR A 200 9.53 9.91 3.10
CA THR A 200 10.78 9.24 3.46
C THR A 200 11.21 9.62 4.86
N THR A 201 11.70 8.63 5.62
CA THR A 201 12.31 8.78 6.95
C THR A 201 13.73 8.24 6.91
N GLN A 202 14.64 8.92 7.62
CA GLN A 202 16.06 8.55 7.77
C GLN A 202 16.37 8.20 9.22
#